data_555b98ac0279cf897eebdc05e9691c10
#
_entry.id   555b98ac0279cf897eebdc05e9691c10
#
_cell.length_a   1.000
_cell.length_b   1.000
_cell.length_c   1.000
_cell.angle_alpha   90.00
_cell.angle_beta   90.00
_cell.angle_gamma   90.00
#
_symmetry.space_group_name_H-M   'P 1'
#
loop_
_entity.id
_entity.type
_entity.pdbx_description
1 polymer ?
#
loop_
_entity_poly.entity_id
_entity_poly.type
_entity_poly.pdbx_seq_one_letter_code
_entity_poly.pdbx_strand_id
1 'polypeptide(L)'
;VRRRQVLAALAGLALLPAAAPVPARRIVALDWGLAETLIAIGAPPVGVPETRTYADWVVSPALPPGTADVGLRVEPNLEILQQLAPDLILAIAEHETIRPLLERIAPVLSLPIYGPQGTPYTVAQAATRRLGAVTGRTAEAEALVFRAEETMVSARARLAASGNARPVVIASFLDGRHVRIYARHGLFDAVLQRIGLANAWHGPTNAWGFATVGLEALAGMSEARLVLLEPLPRETARTFRDSPLWNNLPMVRDGRVLRLPPVLMFGTLPAAMRFCTLLTDALTGEGGHG
;
A
#
# COMPACT_ATOMS: atom_id res chain seq x y z
N VAL A 1 58.07 53.50 27.66
CA VAL A 1 57.58 52.14 27.50
C VAL A 1 56.06 52.22 27.19
N ARG A 2 55.67 52.14 25.92
CA ARG A 2 54.25 52.22 25.54
C ARG A 2 53.73 50.82 25.29
N ARG A 3 52.72 50.41 26.05
CA ARG A 3 51.95 49.18 25.84
C ARG A 3 51.03 49.32 24.61
N ARG A 4 51.23 48.46 23.62
CA ARG A 4 50.33 48.30 22.49
C ARG A 4 49.11 47.51 22.97
N GLN A 5 47.94 48.11 22.87
CA GLN A 5 46.66 47.43 22.99
C GLN A 5 46.35 46.73 21.66
N VAL A 6 46.26 45.41 21.70
CA VAL A 6 45.77 44.59 20.57
C VAL A 6 44.24 44.46 20.73
N LEU A 7 43.49 45.14 19.88
CA LEU A 7 42.06 44.96 19.72
C LEU A 7 41.81 43.66 18.97
N ALA A 8 41.28 42.64 19.64
CA ALA A 8 40.75 41.43 19.03
C ALA A 8 39.35 41.74 18.47
N ALA A 9 39.22 41.84 17.15
CA ALA A 9 37.93 41.88 16.50
C ALA A 9 37.35 40.43 16.47
N LEU A 10 36.40 40.14 17.35
CA LEU A 10 35.54 38.97 17.22
C LEU A 10 34.57 39.17 16.05
N ALA A 11 34.87 38.54 14.91
CA ALA A 11 33.96 38.43 13.80
C ALA A 11 32.83 37.45 14.20
N GLY A 12 31.69 37.99 14.58
CA GLY A 12 30.46 37.22 14.78
C GLY A 12 30.03 36.60 13.44
N LEU A 13 30.27 35.29 13.26
CA LEU A 13 29.65 34.51 12.22
C LEU A 13 28.15 34.45 12.53
N ALA A 14 27.36 35.29 11.89
CA ALA A 14 25.90 35.16 11.92
C ALA A 14 25.55 33.81 11.23
N LEU A 15 25.15 32.81 12.03
CA LEU A 15 24.48 31.62 11.49
C LEU A 15 23.19 32.09 10.84
N LEU A 16 23.19 32.19 9.52
CA LEU A 16 21.98 32.34 8.74
C LEU A 16 21.10 31.10 9.03
N PRO A 17 19.85 31.30 9.44
CA PRO A 17 18.93 30.16 9.61
C PRO A 17 18.86 29.46 8.27
N ALA A 18 19.11 28.13 8.26
CA ALA A 18 18.92 27.32 7.08
C ALA A 18 17.46 27.51 6.61
N ALA A 19 17.30 27.99 5.37
CA ALA A 19 15.97 28.17 4.80
C ALA A 19 15.21 26.86 4.91
N ALA A 20 14.01 26.90 5.48
CA ALA A 20 13.16 25.72 5.53
C ALA A 20 12.95 25.20 4.09
N PRO A 21 13.06 23.87 3.86
CA PRO A 21 12.91 23.34 2.53
C PRO A 21 11.52 23.71 1.98
N VAL A 22 11.50 24.26 0.75
CA VAL A 22 10.24 24.59 0.08
C VAL A 22 9.47 23.29 -0.17
N PRO A 23 8.20 23.20 0.22
CA PRO A 23 7.41 21.99 -0.01
C PRO A 23 7.31 21.64 -1.49
N ALA A 24 7.50 20.37 -1.83
CA ALA A 24 7.35 19.90 -3.20
C ALA A 24 5.88 20.00 -3.64
N ARG A 25 5.64 20.57 -4.81
CA ARG A 25 4.28 20.81 -5.36
C ARG A 25 3.98 19.95 -6.57
N ARG A 26 4.99 19.61 -7.38
CA ARG A 26 4.86 18.80 -8.58
C ARG A 26 5.54 17.45 -8.36
N ILE A 27 4.80 16.50 -7.83
CA ILE A 27 5.34 15.20 -7.43
C ILE A 27 4.92 14.15 -8.45
N VAL A 28 5.89 13.36 -8.91
CA VAL A 28 5.62 12.11 -9.62
C VAL A 28 5.77 10.96 -8.63
N ALA A 29 4.80 10.06 -8.58
CA ALA A 29 4.86 8.85 -7.77
C ALA A 29 4.96 7.63 -8.69
N LEU A 30 6.11 6.93 -8.69
CA LEU A 30 6.34 5.74 -9.50
C LEU A 30 5.73 4.46 -8.88
N ASP A 31 5.19 4.57 -7.67
CA ASP A 31 4.50 3.49 -6.97
C ASP A 31 3.08 3.89 -6.60
N TRP A 32 2.14 2.96 -6.74
CA TRP A 32 0.72 3.23 -6.49
C TRP A 32 0.38 3.41 -5.00
N GLY A 33 1.08 2.71 -4.10
CA GLY A 33 0.90 2.89 -2.66
C GLY A 33 1.36 4.28 -2.20
N LEU A 34 2.45 4.80 -2.78
CA LEU A 34 2.88 6.18 -2.53
C LEU A 34 1.91 7.19 -3.16
N ALA A 35 1.36 6.89 -4.34
CA ALA A 35 0.37 7.74 -5.01
C ALA A 35 -0.93 7.84 -4.18
N GLU A 36 -1.49 6.71 -3.71
CA GLU A 36 -2.70 6.74 -2.87
C GLU A 36 -2.48 7.50 -1.55
N THR A 37 -1.27 7.40 -0.98
CA THR A 37 -0.92 8.16 0.24
C THR A 37 -0.90 9.66 -0.04
N LEU A 38 -0.25 10.10 -1.13
CA LEU A 38 -0.22 11.51 -1.52
C LEU A 38 -1.62 12.08 -1.71
N ILE A 39 -2.50 11.34 -2.39
CA ILE A 39 -3.89 11.77 -2.59
C ILE A 39 -4.60 11.88 -1.24
N ALA A 40 -4.43 10.90 -0.36
CA ALA A 40 -5.09 10.87 0.94
C ALA A 40 -4.65 11.99 1.90
N ILE A 41 -3.45 12.55 1.73
CA ILE A 41 -2.96 13.71 2.49
C ILE A 41 -3.17 15.05 1.75
N GLY A 42 -3.88 15.06 0.62
CA GLY A 42 -4.18 16.29 -0.13
C GLY A 42 -3.00 16.88 -0.92
N ALA A 43 -2.04 16.06 -1.32
CA ALA A 43 -0.90 16.42 -2.17
C ALA A 43 -0.86 15.53 -3.43
N PRO A 44 -1.90 15.53 -4.29
CA PRO A 44 -2.02 14.58 -5.37
C PRO A 44 -0.85 14.66 -6.36
N PRO A 45 -0.36 13.52 -6.86
CA PRO A 45 0.75 13.50 -7.81
C PRO A 45 0.32 14.04 -9.19
N VAL A 46 1.27 14.69 -9.90
CA VAL A 46 1.07 15.15 -11.28
C VAL A 46 1.26 14.03 -12.31
N GLY A 47 1.91 12.93 -11.92
CA GLY A 47 2.14 11.77 -12.77
C GLY A 47 2.24 10.48 -11.96
N VAL A 48 1.66 9.41 -12.51
CA VAL A 48 1.63 8.06 -11.94
C VAL A 48 1.73 7.07 -13.11
N PRO A 49 2.46 5.95 -12.98
CA PRO A 49 2.49 4.95 -14.03
C PRO A 49 1.17 4.16 -14.13
N GLU A 50 0.86 3.68 -15.34
CA GLU A 50 -0.26 2.75 -15.60
C GLU A 50 -1.60 3.26 -15.02
N THR A 51 -1.97 4.50 -15.30
CA THR A 51 -3.13 5.18 -14.69
C THR A 51 -4.47 4.45 -14.87
N ARG A 52 -4.65 3.75 -15.99
CA ARG A 52 -5.86 2.91 -16.22
C ARG A 52 -5.89 1.71 -15.28
N THR A 53 -4.76 1.01 -15.17
CA THR A 53 -4.61 -0.16 -14.28
C THR A 53 -4.70 0.25 -12.82
N TYR A 54 -4.23 1.46 -12.47
CA TYR A 54 -4.43 2.03 -11.13
C TYR A 54 -5.93 2.07 -10.76
N ALA A 55 -6.77 2.55 -11.66
CA ALA A 55 -8.22 2.64 -11.41
C ALA A 55 -8.86 1.27 -11.15
N ASP A 56 -8.37 0.21 -11.80
CA ASP A 56 -8.90 -1.14 -11.65
C ASP A 56 -8.48 -1.82 -10.33
N TRP A 57 -7.28 -1.52 -9.83
CA TRP A 57 -6.70 -2.20 -8.67
C TRP A 57 -6.74 -1.39 -7.37
N VAL A 58 -6.52 -0.09 -7.45
CA VAL A 58 -6.56 0.78 -6.26
C VAL A 58 -8.00 1.18 -5.93
N VAL A 59 -8.77 1.53 -6.95
CA VAL A 59 -10.17 1.95 -6.86
C VAL A 59 -10.36 3.23 -6.03
N SER A 60 -9.84 3.26 -4.82
CA SER A 60 -9.94 4.41 -3.90
C SER A 60 -8.65 4.55 -3.06
N PRO A 61 -8.08 5.77 -2.99
CA PRO A 61 -8.55 7.00 -3.64
C PRO A 61 -8.35 7.00 -5.15
N ALA A 62 -9.26 7.62 -5.89
CA ALA A 62 -9.13 7.77 -7.35
C ALA A 62 -8.06 8.81 -7.70
N LEU A 63 -7.40 8.62 -8.85
CA LEU A 63 -6.50 9.65 -9.39
C LEU A 63 -7.30 10.89 -9.79
N PRO A 64 -6.79 12.11 -9.49
CA PRO A 64 -7.40 13.33 -10.00
C PRO A 64 -7.40 13.38 -11.53
N PRO A 65 -8.42 14.03 -12.13
CA PRO A 65 -8.40 14.30 -13.56
C PRO A 65 -7.14 15.05 -13.97
N GLY A 66 -6.53 14.63 -15.07
CA GLY A 66 -5.30 15.25 -15.59
C GLY A 66 -3.99 14.70 -15.00
N THR A 67 -4.03 13.71 -14.10
CA THR A 67 -2.82 12.98 -13.70
C THR A 67 -2.23 12.28 -14.93
N ALA A 68 -0.97 12.61 -15.25
CA ALA A 68 -0.30 12.04 -16.42
C ALA A 68 0.07 10.57 -16.21
N ASP A 69 -0.07 9.77 -17.26
CA ASP A 69 0.49 8.42 -17.29
C ASP A 69 1.97 8.50 -17.64
N VAL A 70 2.83 8.01 -16.75
CA VAL A 70 4.29 8.08 -16.93
C VAL A 70 4.90 6.75 -17.39
N GLY A 71 4.10 5.87 -18.00
CA GLY A 71 4.56 4.59 -18.55
C GLY A 71 4.39 3.41 -17.57
N LEU A 72 5.31 2.47 -17.59
CA LEU A 72 5.25 1.28 -16.73
C LEU A 72 5.86 1.56 -15.35
N ARG A 73 5.35 0.89 -14.32
CA ARG A 73 5.90 1.00 -12.95
C ARG A 73 7.37 0.63 -12.87
N VAL A 74 7.78 -0.41 -13.60
CA VAL A 74 9.17 -0.87 -13.60
C VAL A 74 10.05 -0.16 -14.63
N GLU A 75 9.45 0.49 -15.62
CA GLU A 75 10.13 1.19 -16.72
C GLU A 75 9.38 2.48 -17.06
N PRO A 76 9.52 3.54 -16.23
CA PRO A 76 8.85 4.81 -16.47
C PRO A 76 9.41 5.51 -17.70
N ASN A 77 8.56 6.24 -18.40
CA ASN A 77 8.94 7.03 -19.58
C ASN A 77 9.66 8.30 -19.15
N LEU A 78 10.99 8.35 -19.35
CA LEU A 78 11.83 9.46 -18.92
C LEU A 78 11.51 10.76 -19.66
N GLU A 79 11.05 10.71 -20.91
CA GLU A 79 10.68 11.92 -21.68
C GLU A 79 9.43 12.58 -21.08
N ILE A 80 8.42 11.79 -20.72
CA ILE A 80 7.22 12.29 -20.04
C ILE A 80 7.59 12.86 -18.68
N LEU A 81 8.48 12.19 -17.92
CA LEU A 81 8.98 12.72 -16.65
C LEU A 81 9.67 14.08 -16.82
N GLN A 82 10.51 14.25 -17.85
CA GLN A 82 11.14 15.53 -18.15
C GLN A 82 10.13 16.62 -18.51
N GLN A 83 9.12 16.28 -19.34
CA GLN A 83 8.07 17.25 -19.72
C GLN A 83 7.22 17.69 -18.53
N LEU A 84 6.99 16.79 -17.59
CA LEU A 84 6.26 17.12 -16.36
C LEU A 84 7.04 18.05 -15.44
N ALA A 85 8.37 18.17 -15.60
CA ALA A 85 9.26 18.97 -14.76
C ALA A 85 8.89 18.87 -13.26
N PRO A 86 8.97 17.67 -12.64
CA PRO A 86 8.60 17.47 -11.24
C PRO A 86 9.64 18.13 -10.31
N ASP A 87 9.16 18.52 -9.11
CA ASP A 87 10.03 18.98 -8.01
C ASP A 87 10.60 17.78 -7.23
N LEU A 88 9.92 16.62 -7.32
CA LEU A 88 10.24 15.41 -6.58
C LEU A 88 9.73 14.19 -7.32
N ILE A 89 10.54 13.14 -7.37
CA ILE A 89 10.13 11.79 -7.83
C ILE A 89 10.13 10.86 -6.63
N LEU A 90 8.99 10.22 -6.37
CA LEU A 90 8.88 9.17 -5.37
C LEU A 90 9.13 7.82 -6.01
N ALA A 91 10.00 7.03 -5.40
CA ALA A 91 10.44 5.73 -5.87
C ALA A 91 10.37 4.68 -4.75
N ILE A 92 10.50 3.42 -5.11
CA ILE A 92 10.65 2.27 -4.22
C ILE A 92 11.93 1.51 -4.59
N ALA A 93 12.25 0.43 -3.88
CA ALA A 93 13.50 -0.30 -4.05
C ALA A 93 13.75 -0.80 -5.49
N GLU A 94 12.68 -1.15 -6.22
CA GLU A 94 12.75 -1.62 -7.60
C GLU A 94 13.29 -0.56 -8.59
N HIS A 95 13.23 0.72 -8.22
CA HIS A 95 13.72 1.82 -9.06
C HIS A 95 15.19 2.19 -8.81
N GLU A 96 15.88 1.53 -7.85
CA GLU A 96 17.26 1.90 -7.50
C GLU A 96 18.23 1.71 -8.69
N THR A 97 17.99 0.76 -9.59
CA THR A 97 18.81 0.55 -10.78
C THR A 97 18.74 1.70 -11.79
N ILE A 98 17.59 2.37 -11.88
CA ILE A 98 17.36 3.52 -12.77
C ILE A 98 17.45 4.86 -12.04
N ARG A 99 17.70 4.85 -10.74
CA ARG A 99 17.80 6.06 -9.91
C ARG A 99 18.72 7.13 -10.50
N PRO A 100 19.94 6.82 -11.02
CA PRO A 100 20.81 7.83 -11.60
C PRO A 100 20.20 8.54 -12.82
N LEU A 101 19.30 7.89 -13.55
CA LEU A 101 18.56 8.50 -14.67
C LEU A 101 17.44 9.40 -14.15
N LEU A 102 16.72 8.98 -13.11
CA LEU A 102 15.66 9.77 -12.47
C LEU A 102 16.23 11.05 -11.84
N GLU A 103 17.38 10.96 -11.16
CA GLU A 103 18.04 12.09 -10.48
C GLU A 103 18.54 13.15 -11.46
N ARG A 104 18.68 12.85 -12.77
CA ARG A 104 18.94 13.85 -13.81
C ARG A 104 17.73 14.72 -14.14
N ILE A 105 16.53 14.28 -13.74
CA ILE A 105 15.27 14.98 -13.99
C ILE A 105 14.85 15.77 -12.75
N ALA A 106 14.83 15.14 -11.58
CA ALA A 106 14.46 15.75 -10.30
C ALA A 106 15.05 14.97 -9.12
N PRO A 107 15.10 15.55 -7.92
CA PRO A 107 15.43 14.83 -6.70
C PRO A 107 14.56 13.57 -6.53
N VAL A 108 15.17 12.45 -6.09
CA VAL A 108 14.46 11.17 -5.88
C VAL A 108 14.40 10.86 -4.39
N LEU A 109 13.19 10.62 -3.89
CA LEU A 109 12.96 10.10 -2.55
C LEU A 109 12.48 8.65 -2.66
N SER A 110 13.32 7.70 -2.23
CA SER A 110 12.98 6.28 -2.16
C SER A 110 12.35 5.94 -0.82
N LEU A 111 11.15 5.35 -0.85
CA LEU A 111 10.37 4.96 0.32
C LEU A 111 9.90 3.51 0.14
N PRO A 112 10.76 2.52 0.37
CA PRO A 112 10.38 1.12 0.28
C PRO A 112 9.40 0.77 1.40
N ILE A 113 8.20 0.31 1.04
CA ILE A 113 7.16 -0.09 2.01
C ILE A 113 7.32 -1.57 2.37
N TYR A 114 7.72 -2.38 1.41
CA TYR A 114 7.90 -3.82 1.55
C TYR A 114 9.37 -4.16 1.66
N GLY A 115 9.71 -5.04 2.61
CA GLY A 115 11.10 -5.42 2.87
C GLY A 115 11.36 -5.76 4.33
N PRO A 116 12.63 -5.87 4.73
CA PRO A 116 13.01 -6.33 6.07
C PRO A 116 12.86 -5.27 7.18
N GLN A 117 12.51 -4.02 6.86
CA GLN A 117 12.54 -2.89 7.82
C GLN A 117 11.38 -2.88 8.82
N GLY A 118 10.47 -3.84 8.76
CA GLY A 118 9.31 -3.91 9.64
C GLY A 118 8.08 -4.46 8.94
N THR A 119 6.91 -4.32 9.56
CA THR A 119 5.67 -4.69 8.88
C THR A 119 5.26 -3.59 7.89
N PRO A 120 4.67 -3.93 6.72
CA PRO A 120 4.26 -2.92 5.74
C PRO A 120 3.38 -1.81 6.34
N TYR A 121 2.54 -2.13 7.30
CA TYR A 121 1.70 -1.15 7.97
C TYR A 121 2.50 -0.11 8.77
N THR A 122 3.48 -0.53 9.57
CA THR A 122 4.31 0.41 10.35
C THR A 122 5.23 1.22 9.45
N VAL A 123 5.75 0.60 8.39
CA VAL A 123 6.56 1.31 7.39
C VAL A 123 5.71 2.33 6.62
N ALA A 124 4.46 1.99 6.27
CA ALA A 124 3.52 2.91 5.63
C ALA A 124 3.18 4.12 6.52
N GLN A 125 3.05 3.95 7.85
CA GLN A 125 2.89 5.07 8.78
C GLN A 125 4.09 6.03 8.73
N ALA A 126 5.31 5.49 8.77
CA ALA A 126 6.53 6.29 8.68
C ALA A 126 6.64 7.00 7.31
N ALA A 127 6.34 6.30 6.22
CA ALA A 127 6.31 6.87 4.88
C ALA A 127 5.26 7.98 4.76
N THR A 128 4.06 7.79 5.31
CA THR A 128 3.01 8.82 5.35
C THR A 128 3.50 10.10 6.03
N ARG A 129 4.13 10.00 7.20
CA ARG A 129 4.72 11.15 7.89
C ARG A 129 5.82 11.81 7.07
N ARG A 130 6.67 11.01 6.43
CA ARG A 130 7.73 11.53 5.57
C ARG A 130 7.17 12.30 4.37
N LEU A 131 6.11 11.77 3.74
CA LEU A 131 5.39 12.44 2.66
C LEU A 131 4.75 13.74 3.15
N GLY A 132 4.12 13.73 4.31
CA GLY A 132 3.59 14.95 4.95
C GLY A 132 4.66 16.04 5.12
N ALA A 133 5.84 15.68 5.59
CA ALA A 133 6.95 16.61 5.80
C ALA A 133 7.46 17.23 4.48
N VAL A 134 7.65 16.42 3.42
CA VAL A 134 8.19 16.91 2.14
C VAL A 134 7.17 17.67 1.30
N THR A 135 5.87 17.47 1.55
CA THR A 135 4.77 18.15 0.86
C THR A 135 4.18 19.34 1.62
N GLY A 136 4.64 19.57 2.86
CA GLY A 136 4.04 20.57 3.75
C GLY A 136 2.66 20.20 4.28
N ARG A 137 2.31 18.87 4.25
CA ARG A 137 1.03 18.31 4.68
C ARG A 137 1.16 17.47 5.96
N THR A 138 1.93 17.97 6.92
CA THR A 138 2.23 17.23 8.16
C THR A 138 0.96 16.96 8.98
N ALA A 139 0.06 17.93 9.09
CA ALA A 139 -1.19 17.77 9.85
C ALA A 139 -2.11 16.71 9.19
N GLU A 140 -2.23 16.74 7.87
CA GLU A 140 -3.04 15.79 7.11
C GLU A 140 -2.44 14.37 7.16
N ALA A 141 -1.11 14.26 7.18
CA ALA A 141 -0.41 12.99 7.32
C ALA A 141 -0.66 12.38 8.71
N GLU A 142 -0.53 13.16 9.79
CA GLU A 142 -0.85 12.66 11.13
C GLU A 142 -2.34 12.31 11.27
N ALA A 143 -3.22 13.09 10.67
CA ALA A 143 -4.66 12.78 10.64
C ALA A 143 -4.95 11.46 9.88
N LEU A 144 -4.22 11.17 8.78
CA LEU A 144 -4.35 9.89 8.07
C LEU A 144 -3.87 8.73 8.94
N VAL A 145 -2.71 8.86 9.59
CA VAL A 145 -2.19 7.84 10.51
C VAL A 145 -3.18 7.57 11.65
N PHE A 146 -3.72 8.63 12.25
CA PHE A 146 -4.71 8.51 13.32
C PHE A 146 -5.98 7.80 12.85
N ARG A 147 -6.56 8.20 11.72
CA ARG A 147 -7.74 7.52 11.14
C ARG A 147 -7.48 6.04 10.84
N ALA A 148 -6.28 5.69 10.37
CA ALA A 148 -5.93 4.31 10.13
C ALA A 148 -5.94 3.48 11.42
N GLU A 149 -5.38 3.99 12.52
CA GLU A 149 -5.43 3.31 13.82
C GLU A 149 -6.86 3.20 14.36
N GLU A 150 -7.66 4.27 14.28
CA GLU A 150 -9.08 4.23 14.70
C GLU A 150 -9.87 3.17 13.91
N THR A 151 -9.61 3.06 12.59
CA THR A 151 -10.24 2.04 11.75
C THR A 151 -9.92 0.63 12.26
N MET A 152 -8.65 0.36 12.62
CA MET A 152 -8.25 -0.95 13.15
C MET A 152 -8.89 -1.24 14.50
N VAL A 153 -8.91 -0.25 15.40
CA VAL A 153 -9.51 -0.38 16.75
C VAL A 153 -11.02 -0.65 16.66
N SER A 154 -11.72 0.13 15.84
CA SER A 154 -13.16 -0.05 15.61
C SER A 154 -13.49 -1.42 15.02
N ALA A 155 -12.74 -1.84 13.98
CA ALA A 155 -12.92 -3.14 13.36
C ALA A 155 -12.70 -4.30 14.35
N ARG A 156 -11.65 -4.22 15.17
CA ARG A 156 -11.38 -5.21 16.22
C ARG A 156 -12.53 -5.33 17.21
N ALA A 157 -13.10 -4.22 17.66
CA ALA A 157 -14.23 -4.22 18.57
C ALA A 157 -15.49 -4.83 17.94
N ARG A 158 -15.81 -4.49 16.68
CA ARG A 158 -16.94 -5.05 15.93
C ARG A 158 -16.80 -6.56 15.72
N LEU A 159 -15.63 -7.02 15.32
CA LEU A 159 -15.35 -8.45 15.13
C LEU A 159 -15.43 -9.22 16.45
N ALA A 160 -14.90 -8.68 17.53
CA ALA A 160 -15.02 -9.30 18.87
C ALA A 160 -16.47 -9.42 19.31
N ALA A 161 -17.31 -8.39 19.08
CA ALA A 161 -18.73 -8.41 19.41
C ALA A 161 -19.52 -9.41 18.55
N SER A 162 -19.12 -9.65 17.30
CA SER A 162 -19.77 -10.61 16.40
C SER A 162 -19.45 -12.08 16.72
N GLY A 163 -18.47 -12.36 17.58
CA GLY A 163 -17.99 -13.71 17.87
C GLY A 163 -17.28 -14.39 16.69
N ASN A 164 -16.95 -13.67 15.64
CA ASN A 164 -16.37 -14.21 14.41
C ASN A 164 -14.84 -14.33 14.54
N ALA A 165 -14.36 -15.41 15.15
CA ALA A 165 -12.94 -15.68 15.42
C ALA A 165 -12.30 -16.68 14.45
N ARG A 166 -13.03 -17.11 13.40
CA ARG A 166 -12.52 -18.09 12.44
C ARG A 166 -11.30 -17.55 11.69
N PRO A 167 -10.21 -18.34 11.54
CA PRO A 167 -9.07 -17.94 10.72
C PRO A 167 -9.48 -17.64 9.27
N VAL A 168 -8.79 -16.72 8.62
CA VAL A 168 -9.04 -16.37 7.23
C VAL A 168 -7.82 -16.70 6.37
N VAL A 169 -8.06 -17.11 5.13
CA VAL A 169 -7.03 -17.15 4.08
C VAL A 169 -7.41 -16.13 3.01
N ILE A 170 -6.49 -15.22 2.71
CA ILE A 170 -6.72 -14.16 1.74
C ILE A 170 -6.03 -14.57 0.44
N ALA A 171 -6.78 -14.62 -0.65
CA ALA A 171 -6.26 -15.06 -1.92
C ALA A 171 -6.76 -14.21 -3.09
N SER A 172 -5.95 -14.14 -4.14
CA SER A 172 -6.35 -13.73 -5.49
C SER A 172 -5.95 -14.80 -6.50
N PHE A 173 -6.71 -14.91 -7.56
CA PHE A 173 -6.40 -15.87 -8.62
C PHE A 173 -5.48 -15.27 -9.66
N LEU A 174 -4.44 -16.04 -10.02
CA LEU A 174 -3.58 -15.73 -11.16
C LEU A 174 -4.15 -16.35 -12.44
N ASP A 175 -4.65 -17.57 -12.34
CA ASP A 175 -5.29 -18.34 -13.39
C ASP A 175 -6.24 -19.40 -12.80
N GLY A 176 -6.71 -20.34 -13.60
CA GLY A 176 -7.62 -21.42 -13.14
C GLY A 176 -6.97 -22.48 -12.24
N ARG A 177 -5.66 -22.44 -12.00
CA ARG A 177 -4.90 -23.43 -11.23
C ARG A 177 -4.07 -22.84 -10.11
N HIS A 178 -3.67 -21.57 -10.21
CA HIS A 178 -2.76 -20.93 -9.28
C HIS A 178 -3.43 -19.78 -8.54
N VAL A 179 -3.15 -19.75 -7.26
CA VAL A 179 -3.59 -18.68 -6.36
C VAL A 179 -2.37 -17.99 -5.75
N ARG A 180 -2.51 -16.70 -5.56
CA ARG A 180 -1.62 -15.93 -4.69
C ARG A 180 -2.27 -15.82 -3.33
N ILE A 181 -1.61 -16.35 -2.30
CA ILE A 181 -2.07 -16.27 -0.91
C ILE A 181 -1.27 -15.18 -0.21
N TYR A 182 -1.96 -14.24 0.43
CA TYR A 182 -1.35 -13.12 1.16
C TYR A 182 -1.24 -13.45 2.64
N ALA A 183 -0.02 -13.37 3.18
CA ALA A 183 0.23 -13.73 4.56
C ALA A 183 1.43 -12.94 5.13
N ARG A 184 2.24 -13.57 5.97
CA ARG A 184 3.36 -12.93 6.68
C ARG A 184 4.15 -12.00 5.76
N HIS A 185 4.58 -10.85 6.27
CA HIS A 185 5.25 -9.75 5.57
C HIS A 185 4.36 -8.96 4.60
N GLY A 186 3.07 -9.31 4.44
CA GLY A 186 2.13 -8.57 3.61
C GLY A 186 1.27 -7.57 4.40
N LEU A 187 0.70 -6.58 3.69
CA LEU A 187 -0.16 -5.56 4.29
C LEU A 187 -1.41 -6.16 4.92
N PHE A 188 -2.05 -7.10 4.22
CA PHE A 188 -3.28 -7.72 4.70
C PHE A 188 -3.07 -8.53 5.98
N ASP A 189 -1.95 -9.25 6.09
CA ASP A 189 -1.61 -9.96 7.32
C ASP A 189 -1.37 -8.99 8.49
N ALA A 190 -0.68 -7.87 8.23
CA ALA A 190 -0.49 -6.82 9.22
C ALA A 190 -1.82 -6.20 9.69
N VAL A 191 -2.82 -6.10 8.82
CA VAL A 191 -4.18 -5.68 9.16
C VAL A 191 -4.88 -6.77 9.99
N LEU A 192 -4.86 -8.05 9.57
CA LEU A 192 -5.47 -9.15 10.32
C LEU A 192 -5.00 -9.20 11.76
N GLN A 193 -3.68 -9.08 12.00
CA GLN A 193 -3.10 -9.08 13.34
C GLN A 193 -3.67 -7.93 14.19
N ARG A 194 -3.86 -6.74 13.62
CA ARG A 194 -4.39 -5.57 14.34
C ARG A 194 -5.85 -5.71 14.70
N ILE A 195 -6.64 -6.30 13.81
CA ILE A 195 -8.08 -6.50 14.05
C ILE A 195 -8.40 -7.80 14.82
N GLY A 196 -7.36 -8.58 15.18
CA GLY A 196 -7.51 -9.78 16.03
C GLY A 196 -7.96 -11.02 15.26
N LEU A 197 -7.72 -11.09 13.94
CA LEU A 197 -7.98 -12.29 13.13
C LEU A 197 -6.69 -13.05 12.84
N ALA A 198 -6.75 -14.38 12.85
CA ALA A 198 -5.65 -15.24 12.47
C ALA A 198 -5.62 -15.45 10.95
N ASN A 199 -4.43 -15.39 10.35
CA ASN A 199 -4.20 -15.84 8.98
C ASN A 199 -4.04 -17.37 9.00
N ALA A 200 -4.77 -18.06 8.14
CA ALA A 200 -4.72 -19.53 8.06
C ALA A 200 -3.47 -20.05 7.32
N TRP A 201 -2.79 -19.21 6.55
CA TRP A 201 -1.57 -19.61 5.84
C TRP A 201 -0.35 -19.53 6.75
N HIS A 202 0.29 -20.67 6.99
CA HIS A 202 1.51 -20.79 7.80
C HIS A 202 2.77 -21.13 6.98
N GLY A 203 2.60 -21.33 5.68
CA GLY A 203 3.70 -21.59 4.77
C GLY A 203 4.59 -20.36 4.53
N PRO A 204 5.72 -20.54 3.83
CA PRO A 204 6.62 -19.45 3.50
C PRO A 204 5.95 -18.42 2.58
N THR A 205 6.41 -17.17 2.67
CA THR A 205 6.05 -16.08 1.76
C THR A 205 7.32 -15.41 1.27
N ASN A 206 7.24 -14.73 0.13
CA ASN A 206 8.31 -13.87 -0.36
C ASN A 206 8.38 -12.54 0.41
N ALA A 207 9.33 -11.67 0.03
CA ALA A 207 9.52 -10.36 0.65
C ALA A 207 8.31 -9.40 0.48
N TRP A 208 7.42 -9.68 -0.47
CA TRP A 208 6.18 -8.94 -0.70
C TRP A 208 4.99 -9.47 0.12
N GLY A 209 5.19 -10.52 0.92
CA GLY A 209 4.17 -11.08 1.80
C GLY A 209 3.14 -11.96 1.10
N PHE A 210 3.52 -12.65 0.04
CA PHE A 210 2.64 -13.64 -0.60
C PHE A 210 3.37 -14.91 -1.00
N ALA A 211 2.60 -15.99 -1.17
CA ALA A 211 3.01 -17.24 -1.79
C ALA A 211 2.18 -17.47 -3.06
N THR A 212 2.80 -17.97 -4.12
CA THR A 212 2.09 -18.46 -5.31
C THR A 212 2.08 -19.98 -5.23
N VAL A 213 0.89 -20.56 -5.18
CA VAL A 213 0.68 -22.01 -4.98
C VAL A 213 -0.43 -22.54 -5.86
N GLY A 214 -0.51 -23.85 -6.01
CA GLY A 214 -1.65 -24.48 -6.65
C GLY A 214 -2.92 -24.36 -5.81
N LEU A 215 -4.07 -24.43 -6.46
CA LEU A 215 -5.40 -24.34 -5.83
C LEU A 215 -5.60 -25.40 -4.73
N GLU A 216 -4.98 -26.57 -4.88
CA GLU A 216 -5.04 -27.67 -3.90
C GLU A 216 -4.47 -27.28 -2.52
N ALA A 217 -3.58 -26.30 -2.44
CA ALA A 217 -3.06 -25.83 -1.16
C ALA A 217 -4.15 -25.30 -0.22
N LEU A 218 -5.27 -24.80 -0.77
CA LEU A 218 -6.41 -24.33 0.01
C LEU A 218 -7.07 -25.46 0.78
N ALA A 219 -7.00 -26.73 0.32
CA ALA A 219 -7.59 -27.87 1.00
C ALA A 219 -6.97 -28.12 2.38
N GLY A 220 -5.69 -27.76 2.57
CA GLY A 220 -5.00 -27.86 3.87
C GLY A 220 -5.51 -26.90 4.95
N MET A 221 -6.36 -25.93 4.59
CA MET A 221 -6.91 -24.90 5.49
C MET A 221 -8.42 -25.09 5.69
N SER A 222 -8.85 -26.34 5.92
CA SER A 222 -10.26 -26.75 5.95
C SER A 222 -11.14 -25.91 6.87
N GLU A 223 -10.63 -25.43 7.99
CA GLU A 223 -11.36 -24.64 8.98
C GLU A 223 -11.42 -23.15 8.67
N ALA A 224 -10.64 -22.68 7.70
CA ALA A 224 -10.57 -21.28 7.38
C ALA A 224 -11.79 -20.79 6.58
N ARG A 225 -11.99 -19.47 6.60
CA ARG A 225 -12.82 -18.75 5.64
C ARG A 225 -11.93 -18.22 4.52
N LEU A 226 -12.32 -18.46 3.27
CA LEU A 226 -11.63 -17.94 2.12
C LEU A 226 -12.12 -16.53 1.79
N VAL A 227 -11.20 -15.59 1.75
CA VAL A 227 -11.42 -14.20 1.31
C VAL A 227 -10.79 -14.05 -0.06
N LEU A 228 -11.62 -13.95 -1.09
CA LEU A 228 -11.19 -13.73 -2.47
C LEU A 228 -11.18 -12.25 -2.79
N LEU A 229 -10.04 -11.76 -3.26
CA LEU A 229 -9.92 -10.41 -3.78
C LEU A 229 -10.21 -10.41 -5.28
N GLU A 230 -11.08 -9.52 -5.70
CA GLU A 230 -11.37 -9.26 -7.10
C GLU A 230 -10.30 -8.33 -7.72
N PRO A 231 -10.17 -8.23 -9.06
CA PRO A 231 -10.99 -8.93 -10.04
C PRO A 231 -10.57 -10.39 -10.22
N LEU A 232 -11.56 -11.25 -10.43
CA LEU A 232 -11.29 -12.61 -10.91
C LEU A 232 -11.05 -12.57 -12.42
N PRO A 233 -9.98 -13.21 -12.93
CA PRO A 233 -9.81 -13.37 -14.38
C PRO A 233 -11.05 -14.01 -15.00
N ARG A 234 -11.54 -13.49 -16.13
CA ARG A 234 -12.79 -13.96 -16.75
C ARG A 234 -12.81 -15.47 -17.04
N GLU A 235 -11.67 -16.01 -17.44
CA GLU A 235 -11.49 -17.45 -17.66
C GLU A 235 -11.60 -18.23 -16.35
N THR A 236 -11.00 -17.71 -15.28
CA THR A 236 -11.06 -18.30 -13.95
C THR A 236 -12.49 -18.40 -13.42
N ALA A 237 -13.31 -17.38 -13.64
CA ALA A 237 -14.70 -17.37 -13.21
C ALA A 237 -15.55 -18.46 -13.91
N ARG A 238 -15.21 -18.83 -15.15
CA ARG A 238 -15.83 -19.96 -15.89
C ARG A 238 -15.31 -21.30 -15.38
N THR A 239 -13.97 -21.42 -15.22
CA THR A 239 -13.30 -22.66 -14.76
C THR A 239 -13.79 -23.08 -13.37
N PHE A 240 -14.07 -22.13 -12.47
CA PHE A 240 -14.52 -22.46 -11.13
C PHE A 240 -15.87 -23.11 -11.08
N ARG A 241 -16.81 -22.69 -11.93
CA ARG A 241 -18.16 -23.25 -11.93
C ARG A 241 -18.12 -24.75 -12.19
N ASP A 242 -17.19 -25.20 -13.02
CA ASP A 242 -17.09 -26.58 -13.50
C ASP A 242 -15.89 -27.35 -12.89
N SER A 243 -15.10 -26.73 -12.02
CA SER A 243 -13.92 -27.36 -11.42
C SER A 243 -14.29 -28.29 -10.25
N PRO A 244 -14.10 -29.62 -10.37
CA PRO A 244 -14.31 -30.53 -9.25
C PRO A 244 -13.39 -30.19 -8.07
N LEU A 245 -12.15 -29.74 -8.32
CA LEU A 245 -11.20 -29.35 -7.29
C LEU A 245 -11.73 -28.16 -6.47
N TRP A 246 -12.21 -27.11 -7.14
CA TRP A 246 -12.80 -25.95 -6.48
C TRP A 246 -14.05 -26.35 -5.66
N ASN A 247 -14.97 -27.05 -6.30
CA ASN A 247 -16.25 -27.42 -5.68
C ASN A 247 -16.10 -28.38 -4.49
N ASN A 248 -15.00 -29.14 -4.40
CA ASN A 248 -14.68 -30.02 -3.28
C ASN A 248 -13.85 -29.37 -2.17
N LEU A 249 -13.41 -28.13 -2.31
CA LEU A 249 -12.74 -27.43 -1.21
C LEU A 249 -13.71 -27.29 -0.01
N PRO A 250 -13.31 -27.62 1.21
CA PRO A 250 -14.20 -27.57 2.39
C PRO A 250 -14.84 -26.19 2.58
N MET A 251 -14.07 -25.12 2.39
CA MET A 251 -14.55 -23.75 2.54
C MET A 251 -15.58 -23.35 1.47
N VAL A 252 -15.53 -23.96 0.28
CA VAL A 252 -16.50 -23.72 -0.80
C VAL A 252 -17.78 -24.49 -0.53
N ARG A 253 -17.68 -25.77 -0.19
CA ARG A 253 -18.82 -26.62 0.16
C ARG A 253 -19.65 -26.08 1.32
N ASP A 254 -18.96 -25.51 2.31
CA ASP A 254 -19.59 -24.99 3.52
C ASP A 254 -20.03 -23.52 3.38
N GLY A 255 -19.97 -22.93 2.17
CA GLY A 255 -20.35 -21.55 1.94
C GLY A 255 -19.46 -20.51 2.65
N ARG A 256 -18.22 -20.86 2.97
CA ARG A 256 -17.27 -20.02 3.70
C ARG A 256 -16.33 -19.22 2.79
N VAL A 257 -16.87 -18.75 1.68
CA VAL A 257 -16.15 -17.90 0.70
C VAL A 257 -16.74 -16.50 0.72
N LEU A 258 -15.92 -15.52 1.01
CA LEU A 258 -16.23 -14.10 0.86
C LEU A 258 -15.53 -13.55 -0.38
N ARG A 259 -16.20 -12.68 -1.11
CA ARG A 259 -15.60 -11.90 -2.20
C ARG A 259 -15.52 -10.45 -1.79
N LEU A 260 -14.34 -9.87 -1.93
CA LEU A 260 -14.13 -8.46 -1.67
C LEU A 260 -13.78 -7.74 -2.97
N PRO A 261 -14.28 -6.53 -3.16
CA PRO A 261 -13.85 -5.66 -4.26
C PRO A 261 -12.33 -5.49 -4.28
N PRO A 262 -11.76 -5.02 -5.39
CA PRO A 262 -10.31 -4.81 -5.49
C PRO A 262 -9.78 -3.90 -4.37
N VAL A 263 -8.66 -4.31 -3.80
CA VAL A 263 -7.87 -3.54 -2.85
C VAL A 263 -6.41 -3.71 -3.22
N LEU A 264 -5.67 -2.62 -3.28
CA LEU A 264 -4.25 -2.67 -3.62
C LEU A 264 -3.48 -3.52 -2.59
N MET A 265 -3.02 -4.69 -3.04
CA MET A 265 -2.32 -5.65 -2.20
C MET A 265 -0.94 -5.16 -1.73
N PHE A 266 -0.34 -4.27 -2.52
CA PHE A 266 0.96 -3.64 -2.25
C PHE A 266 0.81 -2.15 -1.93
N GLY A 267 -0.31 -1.80 -1.29
CA GLY A 267 -0.63 -0.43 -0.90
C GLY A 267 -0.05 -0.01 0.44
N THR A 268 -0.59 1.07 0.94
CA THR A 268 -0.19 1.72 2.18
C THR A 268 -1.39 1.87 3.14
N LEU A 269 -1.47 2.95 3.92
CA LEU A 269 -2.56 3.14 4.88
C LEU A 269 -3.95 3.23 4.23
N PRO A 270 -4.17 3.90 3.08
CA PRO A 270 -5.48 3.90 2.43
C PRO A 270 -5.94 2.49 2.06
N ALA A 271 -5.08 1.68 1.44
CA ALA A 271 -5.39 0.28 1.11
C ALA A 271 -5.64 -0.56 2.37
N ALA A 272 -4.86 -0.37 3.44
CA ALA A 272 -5.05 -1.06 4.72
C ALA A 272 -6.41 -0.75 5.34
N MET A 273 -6.82 0.53 5.36
CA MET A 273 -8.12 0.96 5.87
C MET A 273 -9.25 0.39 5.03
N ARG A 274 -9.14 0.46 3.71
CA ARG A 274 -10.13 -0.10 2.78
C ARG A 274 -10.30 -1.60 2.97
N PHE A 275 -9.20 -2.36 3.03
CA PHE A 275 -9.25 -3.79 3.29
C PHE A 275 -9.88 -4.10 4.64
N CYS A 276 -9.48 -3.39 5.69
CA CYS A 276 -10.02 -3.53 7.03
C CYS A 276 -11.54 -3.35 7.05
N THR A 277 -12.04 -2.27 6.45
CA THR A 277 -13.47 -1.94 6.41
C THR A 277 -14.24 -3.02 5.63
N LEU A 278 -13.85 -3.30 4.39
CA LEU A 278 -14.52 -4.30 3.55
C LEU A 278 -14.57 -5.68 4.19
N LEU A 279 -13.47 -6.13 4.79
CA LEU A 279 -13.41 -7.42 5.47
C LEU A 279 -14.32 -7.43 6.71
N THR A 280 -14.27 -6.38 7.53
CA THR A 280 -15.08 -6.29 8.74
C THR A 280 -16.57 -6.29 8.41
N ASP A 281 -17.00 -5.46 7.45
CA ASP A 281 -18.40 -5.37 7.02
C ASP A 281 -18.90 -6.72 6.47
N ALA A 282 -18.09 -7.41 5.66
CA ALA A 282 -18.42 -8.72 5.14
C ALA A 282 -18.51 -9.81 6.24
N LEU A 283 -17.70 -9.70 7.31
CA LEU A 283 -17.70 -10.64 8.42
C LEU A 283 -18.78 -10.38 9.45
N THR A 284 -19.22 -9.12 9.63
CA THR A 284 -20.28 -8.75 10.58
C THR A 284 -21.69 -8.75 9.97
N GLY A 285 -21.79 -8.97 8.65
CA GLY A 285 -23.07 -8.96 7.94
C GLY A 285 -23.63 -7.57 7.63
N GLU A 286 -22.84 -6.51 7.87
CA GLU A 286 -23.25 -5.14 7.60
C GLU A 286 -22.98 -4.73 6.13
N GLY A 287 -22.21 -5.53 5.40
CA GLY A 287 -22.02 -5.38 3.97
C GLY A 287 -23.25 -5.87 3.22
N GLY A 288 -24.19 -4.97 2.92
CA GLY A 288 -25.35 -5.27 2.08
C GLY A 288 -24.88 -5.88 0.76
N HIS A 289 -25.49 -6.98 0.37
CA HIS A 289 -25.28 -7.65 -0.91
C HIS A 289 -25.61 -6.68 -2.03
N GLY A 290 -24.60 -6.12 -2.67
CA GLY A 290 -24.69 -5.36 -3.90
C GLY A 290 -24.32 -6.24 -5.09
#